data_511e85beeee00a362ed1ed9c5c3ba036
#
_entry.id   511e85beeee00a362ed1ed9c5c3ba036
#
_cell.length_a   1.000
_cell.length_b   1.000
_cell.length_c   1.000
_cell.angle_alpha   90.00
_cell.angle_beta   90.00
_cell.angle_gamma   90.00
#
_symmetry.space_group_name_H-M   'P 1'
#
loop_
_entity.id
_entity.type
_entity.pdbx_description
1 polymer ?
#
loop_
_entity_poly.entity_id
_entity_poly.type
_entity_poly.pdbx_seq_one_letter_code
_entity_poly.pdbx_strand_id
1 'polypeptide(L)'
;DYRSMTHFDEPTLRTIYPASFAHDGFRWHIRAFCFKSQIFKDFVLGRIASVVGSLPPPSSVPEDAEWETYIDVVIGPNPAYPANKRRAIEHDYQMVNGEATIRARKPQLFYLNRRLNLNLNPGDPVDENQQIVMLRVEEHLPAGESEPDA
;
A
#
# COMPACT_ATOMS: atom_id res chain seq x y z
N ASP A 1 21.80 -8.95 -4.76
CA ASP A 1 21.45 -9.90 -3.67
C ASP A 1 20.47 -9.27 -2.71
N TYR A 2 19.43 -9.99 -2.38
CA TYR A 2 18.34 -9.50 -1.56
C TYR A 2 18.07 -10.42 -0.35
N ARG A 3 17.93 -9.81 0.84
CA ARG A 3 17.57 -10.48 2.10
C ARG A 3 16.06 -10.51 2.25
N SER A 4 15.43 -11.63 1.96
CA SER A 4 13.99 -11.80 2.21
C SER A 4 13.70 -12.09 3.68
N MET A 5 12.43 -12.01 4.10
CA MET A 5 12.07 -12.35 5.48
C MET A 5 12.30 -13.83 5.82
N THR A 6 12.20 -14.71 4.83
CA THR A 6 12.39 -16.15 4.99
C THR A 6 13.85 -16.60 4.82
N HIS A 7 14.70 -15.77 4.20
CA HIS A 7 16.10 -16.04 3.92
C HIS A 7 16.93 -14.80 4.19
N PHE A 8 16.90 -14.32 5.43
CA PHE A 8 17.56 -13.08 5.78
C PHE A 8 19.08 -13.24 5.84
N ASP A 9 19.56 -14.34 6.43
CA ASP A 9 20.99 -14.61 6.59
C ASP A 9 21.66 -15.08 5.30
N GLU A 10 20.89 -15.61 4.37
CA GLU A 10 21.35 -16.07 3.06
C GLU A 10 20.73 -15.24 1.93
N PRO A 11 21.33 -14.10 1.58
CA PRO A 11 20.83 -13.26 0.49
C PRO A 11 20.76 -14.04 -0.83
N THR A 12 19.66 -13.90 -1.54
CA THR A 12 19.47 -14.56 -2.83
C THR A 12 19.52 -13.56 -3.97
N LEU A 13 20.16 -13.95 -5.07
CA LEU A 13 20.20 -13.14 -6.28
C LEU A 13 18.77 -12.91 -6.82
N ARG A 14 18.45 -11.66 -7.11
CA ARG A 14 17.20 -11.24 -7.74
C ARG A 14 17.50 -10.33 -8.90
N THR A 15 17.09 -10.73 -10.09
CA THR A 15 17.03 -9.81 -11.23
C THR A 15 15.70 -9.09 -11.17
N ILE A 16 15.75 -7.78 -11.09
CA ILE A 16 14.56 -6.92 -11.00
C ILE A 16 14.65 -5.78 -12.01
N TYR A 17 13.51 -5.30 -12.48
CA TYR A 17 13.39 -4.07 -13.26
C TYR A 17 12.68 -3.02 -12.36
N PRO A 18 13.43 -2.04 -11.83
CA PRO A 18 12.87 -1.01 -10.96
C PRO A 18 11.90 -0.10 -11.74
N ALA A 19 10.71 0.13 -11.17
CA ALA A 19 9.69 0.98 -11.77
C ALA A 19 9.41 2.23 -10.95
N SER A 20 9.30 2.10 -9.62
CA SER A 20 8.91 3.19 -8.74
C SER A 20 9.51 3.06 -7.35
N PHE A 21 9.50 4.17 -6.60
CA PHE A 21 9.86 4.19 -5.19
C PHE A 21 8.63 4.50 -4.34
N ALA A 22 8.52 3.85 -3.20
CA ALA A 22 7.50 4.11 -2.20
C ALA A 22 8.09 4.16 -0.80
N HIS A 23 7.49 4.94 0.10
CA HIS A 23 7.90 5.05 1.50
C HIS A 23 6.74 4.68 2.42
N ASP A 24 6.93 3.71 3.32
CA ASP A 24 5.87 3.21 4.21
C ASP A 24 5.72 4.02 5.51
N GLY A 25 6.47 5.11 5.64
CA GLY A 25 6.58 5.93 6.84
C GLY A 25 7.83 5.63 7.66
N PHE A 26 8.51 4.48 7.41
CA PHE A 26 9.73 4.05 8.08
C PHE A 26 10.83 3.64 7.11
N ARG A 27 10.46 3.03 5.97
CA ARG A 27 11.41 2.41 5.04
C ARG A 27 11.07 2.77 3.61
N TRP A 28 12.11 2.90 2.81
CA TRP A 28 11.98 2.98 1.38
C TRP A 28 11.83 1.59 0.76
N HIS A 29 10.96 1.51 -0.23
CA HIS A 29 10.70 0.35 -1.04
C HIS A 29 10.94 0.68 -2.50
N ILE A 30 11.46 -0.28 -3.25
CA ILE A 30 11.50 -0.27 -4.70
C ILE A 30 10.39 -1.16 -5.20
N ARG A 31 9.40 -0.61 -5.89
CA ARG A 31 8.43 -1.35 -6.69
C ARG A 31 9.13 -1.80 -7.96
N ALA A 32 9.24 -3.10 -8.20
CA ALA A 32 9.99 -3.64 -9.32
C ALA A 32 9.37 -4.93 -9.85
N PHE A 33 9.47 -5.13 -11.17
CA PHE A 33 9.17 -6.42 -11.77
C PHE A 33 10.26 -7.41 -11.41
N CYS A 34 9.89 -8.54 -10.83
CA CYS A 34 10.79 -9.61 -10.42
C CYS A 34 10.81 -10.71 -11.46
N PHE A 35 11.91 -10.86 -12.18
CA PHE A 35 12.04 -11.89 -13.24
C PHE A 35 11.95 -13.32 -12.71
N LYS A 36 12.29 -13.56 -11.45
CA LYS A 36 12.14 -14.89 -10.84
C LYS A 36 10.69 -15.30 -10.63
N SER A 37 9.84 -14.36 -10.19
CA SER A 37 8.43 -14.63 -9.88
C SER A 37 7.45 -14.13 -10.94
N GLN A 38 7.94 -13.41 -11.96
CA GLN A 38 7.16 -12.84 -13.08
C GLN A 38 6.01 -11.94 -12.63
N ILE A 39 6.21 -11.21 -11.52
CA ILE A 39 5.24 -10.24 -10.99
C ILE A 39 5.96 -9.01 -10.42
N PHE A 40 5.24 -7.91 -10.29
CA PHE A 40 5.69 -6.76 -9.52
C PHE A 40 5.67 -7.04 -8.03
N LYS A 41 6.71 -6.60 -7.34
CA LYS A 41 6.88 -6.72 -5.88
C LYS A 41 7.56 -5.49 -5.31
N ASP A 42 7.35 -5.29 -4.02
CA ASP A 42 8.05 -4.27 -3.25
C ASP A 42 9.29 -4.87 -2.58
N PHE A 43 10.43 -4.30 -2.86
CA PHE A 43 11.72 -4.66 -2.27
C PHE A 43 12.13 -3.58 -1.28
N VAL A 44 12.30 -3.93 -0.01
CA VAL A 44 12.80 -2.99 1.02
C VAL A 44 14.23 -2.61 0.68
N LEU A 45 14.49 -1.32 0.48
CA LEU A 45 15.82 -0.83 0.05
C LEU A 45 16.94 -1.27 1.00
N GLY A 46 16.72 -1.17 2.31
CA GLY A 46 17.68 -1.60 3.32
C GLY A 46 17.94 -3.11 3.41
N ARG A 47 17.24 -3.94 2.61
CA ARG A 47 17.48 -5.39 2.50
C ARG A 47 18.26 -5.78 1.26
N ILE A 48 18.64 -4.81 0.43
CA ILE A 48 19.55 -5.04 -0.68
C ILE A 48 20.94 -5.17 -0.10
N ALA A 49 21.48 -6.38 -0.13
CA ALA A 49 22.80 -6.68 0.44
C ALA A 49 23.93 -6.22 -0.48
N SER A 50 23.76 -6.40 -1.78
CA SER A 50 24.71 -5.96 -2.80
C SER A 50 24.03 -5.79 -4.17
N VAL A 51 24.62 -4.95 -5.00
CA VAL A 51 24.29 -4.86 -6.43
C VAL A 51 25.41 -5.55 -7.20
N VAL A 52 25.11 -6.68 -7.82
CA VAL A 52 26.09 -7.52 -8.53
C VAL A 52 26.42 -6.91 -9.89
N GLY A 53 25.46 -6.25 -10.53
CA GLY A 53 25.63 -5.62 -11.83
C GLY A 53 24.31 -5.13 -12.40
N SER A 54 24.38 -4.57 -13.61
CA SER A 54 23.20 -4.18 -14.38
C SER A 54 23.17 -4.96 -15.70
N LEU A 55 21.97 -5.23 -16.17
CA LEU A 55 21.69 -5.83 -17.46
C LEU A 55 21.11 -4.77 -18.40
N PRO A 56 21.20 -4.98 -19.72
CA PRO A 56 20.48 -4.14 -20.67
C PRO A 56 18.98 -4.11 -20.33
N PRO A 57 18.28 -3.02 -20.61
CA PRO A 57 16.84 -2.97 -20.43
C PRO A 57 16.16 -4.13 -21.16
N PRO A 58 15.15 -4.80 -20.54
CA PRO A 58 14.42 -5.83 -21.23
C PRO A 58 13.63 -5.25 -22.41
N SER A 59 13.40 -6.06 -23.44
CA SER A 59 12.62 -5.65 -24.61
C SER A 59 11.17 -5.31 -24.27
N SER A 60 10.62 -5.91 -23.23
CA SER A 60 9.30 -5.60 -22.68
C SER A 60 9.23 -5.96 -21.22
N VAL A 61 8.46 -5.21 -20.45
CA VAL A 61 8.04 -5.48 -19.09
C VAL A 61 6.53 -5.32 -19.06
N PRO A 62 5.78 -6.21 -18.39
CA PRO A 62 4.33 -6.02 -18.26
C PRO A 62 4.02 -4.71 -17.55
N GLU A 63 2.86 -4.16 -17.80
CA GLU A 63 2.33 -3.01 -17.09
C GLU A 63 2.01 -3.38 -15.64
N ASP A 64 2.31 -2.50 -14.69
CA ASP A 64 1.96 -2.68 -13.29
C ASP A 64 0.56 -2.13 -13.02
N ALA A 65 -0.47 -2.86 -13.44
CA ALA A 65 -1.86 -2.45 -13.29
C ALA A 65 -2.24 -2.12 -11.84
N GLU A 66 -1.70 -2.84 -10.86
CA GLU A 66 -1.94 -2.52 -9.44
C GLU A 66 -1.36 -1.15 -9.05
N TRP A 67 -0.17 -0.82 -9.56
CA TRP A 67 0.44 0.49 -9.29
C TRP A 67 -0.30 1.62 -9.98
N GLU A 68 -0.85 1.38 -11.16
CA GLU A 68 -1.64 2.39 -11.89
C GLU A 68 -3.05 2.57 -11.28
N THR A 69 -3.54 1.61 -10.52
CA THR A 69 -4.82 1.70 -9.80
C THR A 69 -4.68 2.57 -8.55
N TYR A 70 -5.51 3.59 -8.43
CA TYR A 70 -5.69 4.37 -7.21
C TYR A 70 -6.83 3.82 -6.38
N ILE A 71 -6.70 3.97 -5.06
CA ILE A 71 -7.75 3.66 -4.10
C ILE A 71 -8.02 4.87 -3.22
N ASP A 72 -9.26 5.06 -2.86
CA ASP A 72 -9.71 5.96 -1.81
C ASP A 72 -10.07 5.13 -0.58
N VAL A 73 -9.26 5.25 0.47
CA VAL A 73 -9.51 4.62 1.76
C VAL A 73 -10.28 5.60 2.61
N VAL A 74 -11.56 5.32 2.84
CA VAL A 74 -12.43 6.16 3.67
C VAL A 74 -12.37 5.68 5.10
N ILE A 75 -11.99 6.58 6.00
CA ILE A 75 -11.86 6.33 7.43
C ILE A 75 -12.88 7.14 8.22
N GLY A 76 -13.28 6.62 9.37
CA GLY A 76 -14.13 7.31 10.34
C GLY A 76 -13.69 7.04 11.77
N PRO A 77 -14.27 7.70 12.77
CA PRO A 77 -13.97 7.44 14.17
C PRO A 77 -14.50 6.07 14.58
N ASN A 78 -13.83 5.43 15.54
CA ASN A 78 -14.27 4.17 16.10
C ASN A 78 -15.72 4.28 16.60
N PRO A 79 -16.66 3.48 16.08
CA PRO A 79 -18.08 3.57 16.42
C PRO A 79 -18.39 3.20 17.88
N ALA A 80 -17.50 2.46 18.53
CA ALA A 80 -17.63 2.11 19.95
C ALA A 80 -17.36 3.29 20.89
N TYR A 81 -16.79 4.40 20.42
CA TYR A 81 -16.49 5.55 21.25
C TYR A 81 -17.73 6.42 21.50
N PRO A 82 -17.83 7.05 22.70
CA PRO A 82 -18.88 7.99 22.99
C PRO A 82 -18.79 9.23 22.09
N ALA A 83 -19.92 9.92 21.93
CA ALA A 83 -20.08 11.02 20.96
C ALA A 83 -19.04 12.15 21.10
N ASN A 84 -18.68 12.53 22.34
CA ASN A 84 -17.65 13.55 22.57
C ASN A 84 -16.26 13.11 22.10
N LYS A 85 -15.89 11.84 22.30
CA LYS A 85 -14.61 11.28 21.85
C LYS A 85 -14.57 11.16 20.32
N ARG A 86 -15.69 10.75 19.71
CA ARG A 86 -15.78 10.72 18.23
C ARG A 86 -15.62 12.10 17.62
N ARG A 87 -16.26 13.15 18.16
CA ARG A 87 -16.10 14.54 17.69
C ARG A 87 -14.67 15.04 17.80
N ALA A 88 -13.93 14.66 18.85
CA ALA A 88 -12.51 15.02 18.96
C ALA A 88 -11.69 14.38 17.83
N ILE A 89 -11.92 13.11 17.55
CA ILE A 89 -11.26 12.40 16.45
C ILE A 89 -11.63 13.01 15.09
N GLU A 90 -12.91 13.29 14.86
CA GLU A 90 -13.37 13.97 13.63
C GLU A 90 -12.64 15.29 13.42
N HIS A 91 -12.46 16.06 14.48
CA HIS A 91 -11.69 17.32 14.43
C HIS A 91 -10.22 17.09 14.12
N ASP A 92 -9.56 16.14 14.80
CA ASP A 92 -8.13 15.87 14.65
C ASP A 92 -7.77 15.39 13.23
N TYR A 93 -8.65 14.61 12.63
CA TYR A 93 -8.50 14.10 11.25
C TYR A 93 -9.20 14.96 10.20
N GLN A 94 -9.74 16.14 10.56
CA GLN A 94 -10.45 17.06 9.67
C GLN A 94 -11.57 16.37 8.88
N MET A 95 -12.29 15.47 9.55
CA MET A 95 -13.37 14.71 8.93
C MET A 95 -14.57 15.61 8.59
N VAL A 96 -15.19 15.36 7.46
CA VAL A 96 -16.44 15.98 7.03
C VAL A 96 -17.54 14.93 7.09
N ASN A 97 -18.63 15.22 7.81
CA ASN A 97 -19.71 14.27 8.07
C ASN A 97 -19.24 12.94 8.68
N GLY A 98 -18.20 12.98 9.53
CA GLY A 98 -17.66 11.79 10.19
C GLY A 98 -16.71 10.95 9.33
N GLU A 99 -16.28 11.44 8.17
CA GLU A 99 -15.42 10.73 7.25
C GLU A 99 -14.23 11.57 6.80
N ALA A 100 -13.09 10.91 6.56
CA ALA A 100 -11.97 11.45 5.82
C ALA A 100 -11.50 10.44 4.77
N THR A 101 -11.00 10.92 3.64
CA THR A 101 -10.55 10.09 2.53
C THR A 101 -9.04 10.21 2.34
N ILE A 102 -8.38 9.07 2.25
CA ILE A 102 -6.94 8.98 1.99
C ILE A 102 -6.75 8.31 0.63
N ARG A 103 -6.25 9.06 -0.35
CA ARG A 103 -5.92 8.50 -1.66
C ARG A 103 -4.51 7.90 -1.66
N ALA A 104 -4.41 6.68 -2.16
CA ALA A 104 -3.15 5.95 -2.28
C ALA A 104 -3.15 5.09 -3.55
N ARG A 105 -1.99 4.57 -3.94
CA ARG A 105 -1.91 3.51 -4.94
C ARG A 105 -2.30 2.16 -4.31
N LYS A 106 -2.96 1.29 -5.05
CA LYS A 106 -3.49 0.01 -4.52
C LYS A 106 -2.46 -0.82 -3.74
N PRO A 107 -1.20 -1.00 -4.19
CA PRO A 107 -0.20 -1.73 -3.41
C PRO A 107 0.18 -1.08 -2.07
N GLN A 108 -0.11 0.22 -1.89
CA GLN A 108 0.21 0.95 -0.65
C GLN A 108 -0.82 0.73 0.46
N LEU A 109 -1.98 0.13 0.16
CA LEU A 109 -3.03 -0.13 1.16
C LEU A 109 -2.50 -0.90 2.37
N PHE A 110 -1.68 -1.93 2.13
CA PHE A 110 -1.09 -2.73 3.21
C PHE A 110 -0.24 -1.89 4.17
N TYR A 111 0.56 -0.96 3.65
CA TYR A 111 1.40 -0.08 4.47
C TYR A 111 0.58 0.96 5.21
N LEU A 112 -0.44 1.50 4.55
CA LEU A 112 -1.37 2.47 5.14
C LEU A 112 -2.13 1.86 6.32
N ASN A 113 -2.68 0.65 6.15
CA ASN A 113 -3.37 -0.06 7.21
C ASN A 113 -2.48 -0.28 8.44
N ARG A 114 -1.25 -0.70 8.22
CA ARG A 114 -0.29 -0.92 9.32
C ARG A 114 0.11 0.38 10.01
N ARG A 115 0.31 1.45 9.24
CA ARG A 115 0.74 2.75 9.77
C ARG A 115 -0.34 3.41 10.62
N LEU A 116 -1.58 3.33 10.18
CA LEU A 116 -2.72 3.95 10.85
C LEU A 116 -3.44 2.99 11.81
N ASN A 117 -2.93 1.77 11.96
CA ASN A 117 -3.57 0.73 12.76
C ASN A 117 -5.04 0.53 12.36
N LEU A 118 -5.31 0.47 11.05
CA LEU A 118 -6.65 0.20 10.54
C LEU A 118 -6.94 -1.30 10.54
N ASN A 119 -8.21 -1.64 10.61
CA ASN A 119 -8.70 -2.98 10.31
C ASN A 119 -8.30 -3.39 8.87
N LEU A 120 -8.18 -4.68 8.61
CA LEU A 120 -7.75 -5.18 7.30
C LEU A 120 -8.82 -4.97 6.23
N ASN A 121 -10.09 -5.15 6.61
CA ASN A 121 -11.24 -4.95 5.73
C ASN A 121 -12.30 -4.10 6.42
N PRO A 122 -13.14 -3.40 5.65
CA PRO A 122 -14.32 -2.75 6.19
C PRO A 122 -15.22 -3.74 6.95
N GLY A 123 -15.65 -3.37 8.15
CA GLY A 123 -16.50 -4.22 8.98
C GLY A 123 -15.79 -5.26 9.84
N ASP A 124 -14.48 -5.41 9.75
CA ASP A 124 -13.70 -6.24 10.67
C ASP A 124 -13.88 -5.77 12.13
N PRO A 125 -13.71 -6.66 13.12
CA PRO A 125 -13.70 -6.29 14.52
C PRO A 125 -12.68 -5.19 14.82
N VAL A 126 -13.08 -4.23 15.63
CA VAL A 126 -12.29 -3.05 15.98
C VAL A 126 -11.80 -3.14 17.41
N ASP A 127 -10.50 -2.92 17.64
CA ASP A 127 -9.93 -2.85 18.98
C ASP A 127 -10.42 -1.59 19.72
N GLU A 128 -10.63 -1.68 21.03
CA GLU A 128 -11.10 -0.57 21.86
C GLU A 128 -10.14 0.63 21.87
N ASN A 129 -8.85 0.40 21.60
CA ASN A 129 -7.83 1.44 21.55
C ASN A 129 -7.64 2.03 20.14
N GLN A 130 -8.24 1.43 19.13
CA GLN A 130 -8.18 1.91 17.77
C GLN A 130 -9.04 3.17 17.61
N GLN A 131 -8.43 4.31 17.31
CA GLN A 131 -9.13 5.59 17.23
C GLN A 131 -9.97 5.75 15.97
N ILE A 132 -9.44 5.27 14.86
CA ILE A 132 -10.06 5.36 13.52
C ILE A 132 -10.24 3.97 12.94
N VAL A 133 -11.26 3.81 12.11
CA VAL A 133 -11.58 2.56 11.43
C VAL A 133 -11.66 2.78 9.93
N MET A 134 -11.39 1.74 9.16
CA MET A 134 -11.67 1.73 7.74
C MET A 134 -13.16 1.49 7.52
N LEU A 135 -13.83 2.43 6.88
CA LEU A 135 -15.26 2.33 6.55
C LEU A 135 -15.48 1.63 5.21
N ARG A 136 -14.69 2.00 4.21
CA ARG A 136 -14.74 1.42 2.85
C ARG A 136 -13.46 1.73 2.08
N VAL A 137 -13.25 0.99 1.00
CA VAL A 137 -12.21 1.24 -0.01
C VAL A 137 -12.89 1.32 -1.36
N GLU A 138 -12.60 2.37 -2.11
CA GLU A 138 -13.10 2.60 -3.46
C GLU A 138 -11.93 2.56 -4.44
N GLU A 139 -12.02 1.72 -5.49
CA GLU A 139 -10.98 1.63 -6.50
C GLU A 139 -11.30 2.57 -7.66
N HIS A 140 -10.27 3.25 -8.15
CA HIS A 140 -10.33 4.11 -9.34
C HIS A 140 -9.38 3.57 -10.39
N LEU A 141 -9.92 3.08 -11.48
CA LEU A 141 -9.12 2.65 -12.63
C LEU A 141 -8.36 3.84 -13.22
N PRO A 142 -7.20 3.60 -13.86
CA PRO A 142 -6.47 4.64 -14.55
C PRO A 142 -7.37 5.30 -15.60
N ALA A 143 -7.26 6.64 -15.72
CA ALA A 143 -8.03 7.41 -16.68
C ALA A 143 -7.72 6.92 -18.10
N GLY A 144 -8.60 6.12 -18.68
CA GLY A 144 -8.45 5.53 -20.02
C GLY A 144 -9.25 4.26 -20.26
N GLU A 145 -9.65 3.55 -19.22
CA GLU A 145 -10.58 2.44 -19.34
C GLU A 145 -11.96 2.89 -18.87
N SER A 146 -12.71 3.51 -19.79
CA SER A 146 -14.17 3.61 -19.65
C SER A 146 -14.72 2.20 -19.58
N GLU A 147 -15.61 1.94 -18.61
CA GLU A 147 -16.41 0.71 -18.58
C GLU A 147 -16.99 0.46 -19.97
N PRO A 148 -16.94 -0.78 -20.47
CA PRO A 148 -17.66 -1.11 -21.70
C PRO A 148 -19.15 -0.86 -21.44
N ASP A 149 -19.73 0.04 -22.21
CA ASP A 149 -21.17 0.30 -22.20
C ASP A 149 -21.93 -1.04 -22.25
N ALA A 150 -22.71 -1.29 -21.21
CA ALA A 150 -23.58 -2.46 -21.10
C ALA A 150 -24.85 -2.27 -21.93
#